data_f8d0a9456b7fba9fc6d36e37e98eb896
#
_entry.id   f8d0a9456b7fba9fc6d36e37e98eb896
#
_cell.length_a   1.000
_cell.length_b   1.000
_cell.length_c   1.000
_cell.angle_alpha   90.00
_cell.angle_beta   90.00
_cell.angle_gamma   90.00
#
_symmetry.space_group_name_H-M   'P 1'
#
loop_
_entity.id
_entity.type
_entity.pdbx_description
1 polymer ?
#
loop_
_entity_poly.entity_id
_entity_poly.type
_entity_poly.pdbx_seq_one_letter_code
_entity_poly.pdbx_strand_id
1 'polypeptide(L)'
;MYCIILNKEVNNIQNITLKTMSGNEIVLETSLSLMGGDILIQKIPENYPLDEAKKVHKFLKDSLENNAQVITIGQGIELQKLTINSI
;
A
#
# COMPACT_ATOMS: atom_id res chain seq x y z
N MET A 1 -16.64 -2.06 -2.48
CA MET A 1 -15.20 -1.75 -2.26
C MET A 1 -14.41 -3.04 -2.28
N TYR A 2 -13.36 -3.08 -3.02
CA TYR A 2 -12.48 -4.22 -3.11
C TYR A 2 -11.29 -4.03 -2.20
N CYS A 3 -10.90 -5.08 -1.46
CA CYS A 3 -9.83 -4.97 -0.48
C CYS A 3 -8.80 -6.08 -0.70
N ILE A 4 -7.55 -5.70 -0.84
CA ILE A 4 -6.43 -6.64 -0.95
C ILE A 4 -5.56 -6.46 0.29
N ILE A 5 -5.27 -7.56 0.97
CA ILE A 5 -4.48 -7.54 2.20
C ILE A 5 -3.08 -8.06 1.89
N LEU A 6 -2.09 -7.26 2.24
CA LEU A 6 -0.69 -7.63 2.18
C LEU A 6 -0.17 -7.79 3.59
N ASN A 7 0.33 -8.97 3.90
CA ASN A 7 0.95 -9.24 5.19
C ASN A 7 2.45 -9.46 4.96
N LYS A 8 3.26 -8.60 5.55
CA LYS A 8 4.71 -8.71 5.43
C LYS A 8 5.33 -8.80 6.81
N GLU A 9 6.09 -9.84 7.02
CA GLU A 9 6.90 -9.98 8.23
C GLU A 9 8.25 -9.33 7.99
N VAL A 10 8.54 -8.29 8.77
CA VAL A 10 9.83 -7.63 8.74
C VAL A 10 10.32 -7.50 10.18
N ASN A 11 11.63 -7.63 10.37
CA ASN A 11 12.22 -7.52 11.69
C ASN A 11 12.46 -6.07 12.09
N ASN A 12 12.41 -5.16 11.14
CA ASN A 12 12.69 -3.74 11.34
C ASN A 12 11.49 -2.91 10.96
N ILE A 13 11.44 -1.70 11.52
CA ILE A 13 10.45 -0.71 11.13
C ILE A 13 10.74 -0.25 9.71
N GLN A 14 9.74 -0.28 8.87
CA GLN A 14 9.82 0.21 7.50
C GLN A 14 8.96 1.45 7.36
N ASN A 15 9.59 2.58 6.99
CA ASN A 15 8.87 3.82 6.74
C ASN A 15 8.60 3.94 5.25
N ILE A 16 7.35 4.22 4.92
CA ILE A 16 6.88 4.28 3.54
C ILE A 16 6.19 5.61 3.32
N THR A 17 6.52 6.30 2.25
CA THR A 17 5.77 7.45 1.78
C THR A 17 4.92 7.02 0.60
N LEU A 18 3.62 7.23 0.71
CA LEU A 18 2.65 6.89 -0.34
C LEU A 18 2.29 8.14 -1.11
N LYS A 19 2.41 8.08 -2.42
CA LYS A 19 2.02 9.16 -3.31
C LYS A 19 0.94 8.67 -4.25
N THR A 20 -0.24 9.29 -4.16
CA THR A 20 -1.33 9.02 -5.09
C THR A 20 -1.20 9.96 -6.27
N MET A 21 -1.13 9.40 -7.46
CA MET A 21 -0.91 10.16 -8.68
C MET A 21 -2.15 10.18 -9.55
N SER A 22 -2.38 11.32 -10.19
CA SER A 22 -3.33 11.43 -11.30
C SER A 22 -2.55 12.03 -12.47
N GLY A 23 -2.23 11.19 -13.45
CA GLY A 23 -1.31 11.60 -14.51
C GLY A 23 0.07 11.90 -13.93
N ASN A 24 0.54 13.12 -14.10
CA ASN A 24 1.84 13.54 -13.57
C ASN A 24 1.72 14.38 -12.29
N GLU A 25 0.52 14.51 -11.74
CA GLU A 25 0.30 15.31 -10.54
C GLU A 25 0.18 14.44 -9.30
N ILE A 26 0.78 14.88 -8.22
CA ILE A 26 0.61 14.26 -6.91
C ILE A 26 -0.69 14.77 -6.31
N VAL A 27 -1.64 13.85 -6.10
CA VAL A 27 -2.94 14.18 -5.52
C VAL A 27 -2.89 14.14 -4.00
N LEU A 28 -2.22 13.13 -3.46
CA LEU A 28 -2.13 12.93 -2.02
C LEU A 28 -0.77 12.33 -1.68
N GLU A 29 -0.21 12.77 -0.58
CA GLU A 29 1.02 12.20 -0.04
C GLU A 29 0.82 11.92 1.45
N THR A 30 1.17 10.72 1.88
CA THR A 30 1.08 10.36 3.29
C THR A 30 2.20 9.39 3.64
N SER A 31 2.52 9.28 4.91
CA SER A 31 3.59 8.41 5.39
C SER A 31 3.03 7.37 6.35
N LEU A 32 3.54 6.15 6.22
CA LEU A 32 3.21 5.04 7.10
C LEU A 32 4.48 4.42 7.64
N SER A 33 4.42 3.97 8.89
CA SER A 33 5.48 3.17 9.48
C SER A 33 4.96 1.75 9.66
N LEU A 34 5.61 0.78 9.03
CA LEU A 34 5.23 -0.63 9.13
C LEU A 34 6.23 -1.37 10.02
N MET A 35 5.69 -2.15 10.95
CA MET A 35 6.49 -3.00 11.82
C MET A 35 6.24 -4.46 11.45
N GLY A 36 7.08 -5.35 11.94
CA GLY A 36 6.86 -6.77 11.70
C GLY A 36 5.49 -7.22 12.19
N GLY A 37 4.79 -7.97 11.34
CA GLY A 37 3.44 -8.44 11.64
C GLY A 37 2.32 -7.48 11.27
N ASP A 38 2.63 -6.27 10.86
CA ASP A 38 1.59 -5.34 10.37
C ASP A 38 1.02 -5.82 9.05
N ILE A 39 -0.25 -5.53 8.84
CA ILE A 39 -0.94 -5.86 7.59
C ILE A 39 -1.23 -4.56 6.85
N LEU A 40 -0.81 -4.50 5.60
CA LEU A 40 -1.12 -3.39 4.72
C LEU A 40 -2.34 -3.76 3.89
N ILE A 41 -3.37 -2.93 3.96
CA ILE A 41 -4.63 -3.16 3.26
C ILE A 41 -4.74 -2.17 2.11
N GLN A 42 -4.92 -2.69 0.91
CA GLN A 42 -5.16 -1.89 -0.29
C GLN A 42 -6.67 -1.86 -0.54
N LYS A 43 -7.25 -0.66 -0.49
CA LYS A 43 -8.67 -0.45 -0.74
C LYS A 43 -8.88 0.11 -2.14
N ILE A 44 -9.79 -0.48 -2.87
CA ILE A 44 -10.03 -0.15 -4.26
C ILE A 44 -11.53 0.14 -4.44
N PRO A 45 -11.91 1.20 -5.17
CA PRO A 45 -13.31 1.49 -5.45
C PRO A 45 -13.97 0.35 -6.24
N GLU A 46 -15.29 0.20 -6.10
CA GLU A 46 -16.04 -0.85 -6.78
C GLU A 46 -15.85 -0.86 -8.30
N ASN A 47 -15.78 0.32 -8.88
CA ASN A 47 -15.71 0.47 -10.34
C ASN A 47 -14.28 0.49 -10.87
N TYR A 48 -13.31 0.23 -10.02
CA TYR A 48 -11.91 0.23 -10.44
C TYR A 48 -11.62 -1.03 -11.25
N PRO A 49 -10.91 -0.91 -12.40
CA PRO A 49 -10.61 -2.09 -13.22
C PRO A 49 -9.80 -3.13 -12.43
N LEU A 50 -10.26 -4.39 -12.46
CA LEU A 50 -9.61 -5.45 -11.70
C LEU A 50 -8.16 -5.68 -12.15
N ASP A 51 -7.91 -5.58 -13.46
CA ASP A 51 -6.55 -5.76 -13.98
C ASP A 51 -5.59 -4.71 -13.46
N GLU A 52 -6.06 -3.47 -13.34
CA GLU A 52 -5.25 -2.39 -12.77
C GLU A 52 -5.03 -2.61 -11.28
N ALA A 53 -6.04 -3.10 -10.56
CA ALA A 53 -5.92 -3.40 -9.15
C ALA A 53 -4.86 -4.48 -8.91
N LYS A 54 -4.82 -5.50 -9.74
CA LYS A 54 -3.82 -6.56 -9.64
C LYS A 54 -2.41 -6.05 -9.91
N LYS A 55 -2.26 -5.13 -10.86
CA LYS A 55 -0.96 -4.52 -11.14
C LYS A 55 -0.46 -3.71 -9.96
N VAL A 56 -1.36 -2.93 -9.34
CA VAL A 56 -1.01 -2.15 -8.16
C VAL A 56 -0.64 -3.06 -7.00
N HIS A 57 -1.39 -4.14 -6.80
CA HIS A 57 -1.08 -5.12 -5.76
C HIS A 57 0.33 -5.70 -5.94
N LYS A 58 0.66 -6.10 -7.15
CA LYS A 58 1.99 -6.63 -7.46
C LYS A 58 3.07 -5.58 -7.23
N PHE A 59 2.82 -4.35 -7.67
CA PHE A 59 3.76 -3.25 -7.49
C PHE A 59 4.02 -2.99 -6.00
N LEU A 60 2.97 -2.96 -5.19
CA LEU A 60 3.09 -2.76 -3.75
C LEU A 60 3.90 -3.89 -3.10
N LYS A 61 3.59 -5.13 -3.46
CA LYS A 61 4.28 -6.29 -2.92
C LYS A 61 5.78 -6.24 -3.24
N ASP A 62 6.10 -5.99 -4.51
CA ASP A 62 7.50 -5.92 -4.94
C ASP A 62 8.23 -4.75 -4.28
N SER A 63 7.57 -3.61 -4.16
CA SER A 63 8.15 -2.43 -3.53
C SER A 63 8.45 -2.66 -2.05
N LEU A 64 7.54 -3.33 -1.34
CA LEU A 64 7.75 -3.63 0.08
C LEU A 64 8.89 -4.63 0.27
N GLU A 65 9.00 -5.61 -0.60
CA GLU A 65 10.10 -6.58 -0.53
C GLU A 65 11.45 -5.93 -0.77
N ASN A 66 11.47 -4.88 -1.59
CA ASN A 66 12.70 -4.14 -1.89
C ASN A 66 12.97 -3.00 -0.89
N ASN A 67 12.19 -2.90 0.18
CA ASN A 67 12.31 -1.85 1.18
C ASN A 67 12.15 -0.45 0.56
N ALA A 68 11.23 -0.31 -0.37
CA ALA A 68 10.98 0.97 -1.01
C ALA A 68 10.50 2.00 0.01
N GLN A 69 11.04 3.21 -0.07
CA GLN A 69 10.63 4.31 0.81
C GLN A 69 9.47 5.11 0.23
N VAL A 70 9.29 5.05 -1.07
CA VAL A 70 8.22 5.77 -1.75
C VAL A 70 7.46 4.79 -2.64
N ILE A 71 6.15 4.74 -2.46
CA ILE A 71 5.28 3.91 -3.28
C ILE A 71 4.30 4.84 -3.98
N THR A 72 4.24 4.74 -5.29
CA THR A 72 3.34 5.53 -6.11
C THR A 72 2.15 4.67 -6.52
N ILE A 73 0.95 5.16 -6.26
CA ILE A 73 -0.28 4.45 -6.57
C ILE A 73 -1.21 5.33 -7.39
N GLY A 74 -2.12 4.69 -8.11
CA GLY A 74 -3.11 5.42 -8.90
C GLY A 74 -4.15 6.11 -8.03
N GLN A 75 -4.82 7.09 -8.62
CA GLN A 75 -5.90 7.79 -7.96
C GLN A 75 -7.03 6.81 -7.62
N GLY A 76 -7.64 7.00 -6.47
CA GLY A 76 -8.74 6.14 -6.01
C GLY A 76 -8.31 4.94 -5.20
N ILE A 77 -7.00 4.70 -5.09
CA ILE A 77 -6.49 3.60 -4.28
C ILE A 77 -6.08 4.15 -2.92
N GLU A 78 -6.55 3.50 -1.86
CA GLU A 78 -6.20 3.86 -0.50
C GLU A 78 -5.42 2.72 0.14
N LEU A 79 -4.45 3.08 0.98
CA LEU A 79 -3.71 2.10 1.76
C LEU A 79 -3.95 2.36 3.25
N GLN A 80 -4.08 1.28 3.99
CA GLN A 80 -4.34 1.33 5.42
C GLN A 80 -3.48 0.29 6.11
N LYS A 81 -2.91 0.68 7.23
CA LYS A 81 -2.14 -0.24 8.07
C LYS A 81 -3.03 -0.81 9.16
N LEU A 82 -2.96 -2.10 9.36
CA LEU A 82 -3.58 -2.78 10.49
C LEU A 82 -2.48 -3.33 11.38
N THR A 83 -2.42 -2.85 12.61
CA THR A 83 -1.46 -3.34 13.58
C THR A 83 -2.13 -4.40 14.43
N ILE A 84 -1.54 -5.58 14.47
CA ILE A 84 -2.04 -6.67 15.29
C ILE A 84 -1.23 -6.71 16.57
N ASN A 85 -1.91 -6.46 17.68
CA ASN A 85 -1.28 -6.56 18.99
C ASN A 85 -1.50 -7.97 19.53
N SER A 86 -0.38 -8.65 19.76
CA SER A 86 -0.45 -9.94 20.43
C SER A 86 -0.41 -9.69 21.94
N ILE A 87 -1.38 -10.22 22.61
CA ILE A 87 -1.49 -10.09 24.06
C ILE A 87 -1.05 -11.40 24.70
#